data_611ee429ee9a4551a9647b963d94c4d1
#
_entry.id   611ee429ee9a4551a9647b963d94c4d1
#
_cell.length_a   1.000
_cell.length_b   1.000
_cell.length_c   1.000
_cell.angle_alpha   90.00
_cell.angle_beta   90.00
_cell.angle_gamma   90.00
#
_symmetry.space_group_name_H-M   'P 1'
#
loop_
_entity.id
_entity.type
_entity.pdbx_description
1 polymer ?
#
loop_
_entity_poly.entity_id
_entity_poly.type
_entity_poly.pdbx_seq_one_letter_code
_entity_poly.pdbx_strand_id
1 'polypeptide(L)'
;MDQFLGYVRPDGQVGVRNYLLVLSATGLTGPTGRRISQALPGAVFVAMPYDGGLLGEDRDAQICTLIGFGVNPNVGAVLMIGGNPPKLDHLANEMSKSGKPIDSISMDECDHDAITLTERSIRVGAKLLLKISKQRRVSCPLSKIFLGLECGRSDPSSGLVSNPMLGLIADRIVDEGGKAVFGETTEWLGAEHLLAKRGATPTVEQAILDAVLDSETRAIEAGLDLTGENPGPTNIAGGLSTIEEKSLGNIAKSGSRPIQSVLKYAEAPATPGLHAMHAATYAPESVSGFTASGANLILFTTGQGNSFVNLISPTIKISANPDTEARIKEQLDFTCPDVFSGEVSLEDAAPRFLELIIDVASGTKTWGEVLGEGEEVVSRFGGSL
;
A
#
# COMPACT_ATOMS: atom_id res chain seq x y z
N MET A 1 -12.29 -18.98 -15.51
CA MET A 1 -11.20 -18.17 -14.95
C MET A 1 -11.77 -16.80 -14.68
N ASP A 2 -11.66 -16.35 -13.46
CA ASP A 2 -12.14 -15.03 -13.07
C ASP A 2 -11.28 -13.95 -13.72
N GLN A 3 -11.91 -12.88 -14.16
CA GLN A 3 -11.25 -11.77 -14.88
C GLN A 3 -11.77 -10.44 -14.34
N PHE A 4 -10.96 -9.39 -14.45
CA PHE A 4 -11.33 -8.02 -14.14
C PHE A 4 -11.02 -7.09 -15.31
N LEU A 5 -11.61 -5.90 -15.31
CA LEU A 5 -11.38 -4.88 -16.32
C LEU A 5 -10.29 -3.90 -15.87
N GLY A 6 -9.09 -3.98 -16.47
CA GLY A 6 -7.92 -3.19 -16.08
C GLY A 6 -7.29 -2.39 -17.21
N TYR A 7 -6.37 -1.49 -16.85
CA TYR A 7 -5.58 -0.69 -17.77
C TYR A 7 -4.21 -1.29 -17.96
N VAL A 8 -3.96 -1.90 -19.11
CA VAL A 8 -2.64 -2.49 -19.44
C VAL A 8 -1.62 -1.38 -19.66
N ARG A 9 -0.47 -1.50 -18.98
CA ARG A 9 0.65 -0.57 -19.08
C ARG A 9 1.68 -1.08 -20.10
N PRO A 10 2.57 -0.19 -20.62
CA PRO A 10 3.58 -0.59 -21.61
C PRO A 10 4.52 -1.70 -21.13
N ASP A 11 4.81 -1.76 -19.83
CA ASP A 11 5.62 -2.80 -19.19
C ASP A 11 4.87 -4.12 -18.91
N GLY A 12 3.59 -4.22 -19.31
CA GLY A 12 2.73 -5.39 -19.13
C GLY A 12 2.08 -5.51 -17.76
N GLN A 13 2.29 -4.57 -16.84
CA GLN A 13 1.53 -4.46 -15.61
C GLN A 13 0.09 -3.98 -15.90
N VAL A 14 -0.80 -4.15 -14.93
CA VAL A 14 -2.22 -3.75 -15.10
C VAL A 14 -2.66 -2.91 -13.92
N GLY A 15 -3.10 -1.68 -14.21
CA GLY A 15 -3.73 -0.81 -13.22
C GLY A 15 -5.23 -1.04 -13.11
N VAL A 16 -5.75 -0.98 -11.89
CA VAL A 16 -7.19 -0.97 -11.59
C VAL A 16 -7.75 0.47 -11.55
N ARG A 17 -6.86 1.45 -11.66
CA ARG A 17 -7.14 2.89 -11.81
C ARG A 17 -6.25 3.46 -12.91
N ASN A 18 -6.48 4.72 -13.28
CA ASN A 18 -5.75 5.41 -14.35
C ASN A 18 -5.51 6.88 -13.96
N TYR A 19 -4.79 7.10 -12.88
CA TYR A 19 -4.57 8.44 -12.33
C TYR A 19 -3.49 9.23 -13.07
N LEU A 20 -3.64 10.57 -13.11
CA LEU A 20 -2.52 11.48 -13.23
C LEU A 20 -1.97 11.71 -11.81
N LEU A 21 -0.74 11.28 -11.56
CA LEU A 21 -0.05 11.59 -10.31
C LEU A 21 0.66 12.94 -10.43
N VAL A 22 0.27 13.91 -9.59
CA VAL A 22 1.04 15.13 -9.35
C VAL A 22 1.96 14.84 -8.17
N LEU A 23 3.26 14.73 -8.44
CA LEU A 23 4.27 14.33 -7.46
C LEU A 23 5.17 15.51 -7.12
N SER A 24 5.12 15.97 -5.88
CA SER A 24 6.07 16.95 -5.36
C SER A 24 7.29 16.25 -4.78
N ALA A 25 8.45 16.39 -5.43
CA ALA A 25 9.69 15.73 -5.02
C ALA A 25 10.41 16.42 -3.86
N THR A 26 9.84 17.50 -3.31
CA THR A 26 10.33 18.25 -2.14
C THR A 26 9.19 18.91 -1.39
N GLY A 27 9.32 19.06 -0.08
CA GLY A 27 8.34 19.78 0.74
C GLY A 27 8.15 21.25 0.33
N LEU A 28 9.16 21.86 -0.29
CA LEU A 28 9.08 23.24 -0.76
C LEU A 28 8.00 23.48 -1.81
N THR A 29 7.73 22.50 -2.67
CA THR A 29 6.71 22.60 -3.73
C THR A 29 5.39 21.91 -3.36
N GLY A 30 5.26 21.39 -2.15
CA GLY A 30 4.05 20.70 -1.69
C GLY A 30 2.76 21.53 -1.81
N PRO A 31 2.68 22.77 -1.29
CA PRO A 31 1.52 23.64 -1.44
C PRO A 31 1.16 23.93 -2.91
N THR A 32 2.18 24.13 -3.76
CA THR A 32 2.01 24.37 -5.20
C THR A 32 1.46 23.12 -5.89
N GLY A 33 1.98 21.92 -5.59
CA GLY A 33 1.50 20.65 -6.12
C GLY A 33 0.04 20.38 -5.76
N ARG A 34 -0.37 20.67 -4.54
CA ARG A 34 -1.77 20.55 -4.11
C ARG A 34 -2.68 21.47 -4.93
N ARG A 35 -2.28 22.71 -5.16
CA ARG A 35 -3.03 23.68 -6.00
C ARG A 35 -3.13 23.20 -7.45
N ILE A 36 -2.05 22.62 -8.00
CA ILE A 36 -2.02 22.06 -9.35
C ILE A 36 -2.99 20.88 -9.46
N SER A 37 -2.94 19.95 -8.51
CA SER A 37 -3.83 18.78 -8.54
C SER A 37 -5.30 19.15 -8.42
N GLN A 38 -5.65 20.15 -7.62
CA GLN A 38 -7.02 20.67 -7.47
C GLN A 38 -7.55 21.31 -8.77
N ALA A 39 -6.66 21.87 -9.60
CA ALA A 39 -7.02 22.43 -10.89
C ALA A 39 -7.13 21.39 -12.02
N LEU A 40 -6.73 20.14 -11.78
CA LEU A 40 -6.70 19.06 -12.75
C LEU A 40 -7.67 17.94 -12.33
N PRO A 41 -8.87 17.86 -12.90
CA PRO A 41 -9.90 16.91 -12.47
C PRO A 41 -9.41 15.45 -12.51
N GLY A 42 -9.54 14.73 -11.37
CA GLY A 42 -9.14 13.33 -11.24
C GLY A 42 -7.63 13.11 -11.07
N ALA A 43 -6.83 14.16 -10.93
CA ALA A 43 -5.45 14.03 -10.53
C ALA A 43 -5.34 13.71 -9.03
N VAL A 44 -4.40 12.84 -8.68
CA VAL A 44 -4.01 12.54 -7.29
C VAL A 44 -2.72 13.27 -6.97
N PHE A 45 -2.55 13.67 -5.70
CA PHE A 45 -1.40 14.46 -5.27
C PHE A 45 -0.64 13.75 -4.15
N VAL A 46 0.66 13.58 -4.36
CA VAL A 46 1.58 13.06 -3.34
C VAL A 46 2.72 14.07 -3.16
N ALA A 47 3.06 14.36 -1.91
CA ALA A 47 4.16 15.22 -1.56
C ALA A 47 5.22 14.48 -0.75
N MET A 48 6.47 14.62 -1.17
CA MET A 48 7.62 14.36 -0.35
C MET A 48 7.73 15.48 0.70
N PRO A 49 7.62 15.20 2.01
CA PRO A 49 7.67 16.24 3.02
C PRO A 49 9.10 16.76 3.28
N TYR A 50 10.11 16.00 2.86
CA TYR A 50 11.54 16.30 3.08
C TYR A 50 12.23 16.62 1.76
N ASP A 51 13.51 17.03 1.81
CA ASP A 51 14.31 17.25 0.60
C ASP A 51 15.77 16.82 0.82
N GLY A 52 16.64 17.77 1.18
CA GLY A 52 18.04 17.51 1.50
C GLY A 52 18.25 17.00 2.94
N GLY A 53 19.46 16.62 3.24
CA GLY A 53 19.89 16.25 4.57
C GLY A 53 19.49 14.84 5.03
N LEU A 54 18.89 14.04 4.18
CA LEU A 54 18.62 12.64 4.45
C LEU A 54 19.86 11.78 4.24
N LEU A 55 20.08 10.84 5.14
CA LEU A 55 21.28 10.02 5.17
C LEU A 55 20.94 8.53 4.91
N GLY A 56 21.88 7.84 4.24
CA GLY A 56 21.89 6.39 4.13
C GLY A 56 20.55 5.81 3.67
N GLU A 57 20.02 4.91 4.48
CA GLU A 57 18.80 4.15 4.18
C GLU A 57 17.57 5.03 3.99
N ASP A 58 17.43 6.13 4.72
CA ASP A 58 16.29 7.05 4.56
C ASP A 58 16.24 7.68 3.17
N ARG A 59 17.41 8.10 2.66
CA ARG A 59 17.50 8.66 1.31
C ARG A 59 17.11 7.62 0.26
N ASP A 60 17.63 6.41 0.40
CA ASP A 60 17.40 5.32 -0.56
C ASP A 60 15.94 4.86 -0.50
N ALA A 61 15.35 4.72 0.69
CA ALA A 61 13.94 4.38 0.88
C ALA A 61 13.01 5.45 0.26
N GLN A 62 13.34 6.74 0.42
CA GLN A 62 12.53 7.80 -0.18
C GLN A 62 12.62 7.84 -1.70
N ILE A 63 13.81 7.68 -2.28
CA ILE A 63 13.97 7.60 -3.74
C ILE A 63 13.18 6.40 -4.28
N CYS A 64 13.31 5.24 -3.65
CA CYS A 64 12.57 4.04 -4.01
C CYS A 64 11.06 4.27 -3.92
N THR A 65 10.57 4.89 -2.84
CA THR A 65 9.15 5.18 -2.63
C THR A 65 8.60 6.13 -3.71
N LEU A 66 9.30 7.24 -4.00
CA LEU A 66 8.85 8.20 -5.02
C LEU A 66 8.82 7.56 -6.41
N ILE A 67 9.86 6.80 -6.78
CA ILE A 67 9.88 6.06 -8.04
C ILE A 67 8.74 5.05 -8.06
N GLY A 68 8.57 4.29 -6.99
CA GLY A 68 7.52 3.29 -6.85
C GLY A 68 6.11 3.85 -7.04
N PHE A 69 5.79 4.99 -6.45
CA PHE A 69 4.52 5.67 -6.69
C PHE A 69 4.33 6.03 -8.17
N GLY A 70 5.35 6.60 -8.81
CA GLY A 70 5.30 6.96 -10.23
C GLY A 70 5.13 5.75 -11.16
N VAL A 71 5.77 4.62 -10.85
CA VAL A 71 5.66 3.41 -11.67
C VAL A 71 4.50 2.51 -11.26
N ASN A 72 3.79 2.78 -10.14
CA ASN A 72 2.63 1.99 -9.74
C ASN A 72 1.64 1.84 -10.91
N PRO A 73 1.10 0.64 -11.18
CA PRO A 73 0.25 0.41 -12.34
C PRO A 73 -1.08 1.21 -12.33
N ASN A 74 -1.53 1.72 -11.19
CA ASN A 74 -2.70 2.59 -11.09
C ASN A 74 -2.44 4.02 -11.60
N VAL A 75 -1.18 4.41 -11.72
CA VAL A 75 -0.75 5.70 -12.28
C VAL A 75 -0.61 5.57 -13.80
N GLY A 76 -1.39 6.35 -14.54
CA GLY A 76 -1.36 6.38 -16.00
C GLY A 76 -0.33 7.37 -16.56
N ALA A 77 -0.06 8.45 -15.81
CA ALA A 77 0.95 9.46 -16.14
C ALA A 77 1.43 10.16 -14.86
N VAL A 78 2.63 10.75 -14.92
CA VAL A 78 3.23 11.50 -13.80
C VAL A 78 3.57 12.92 -14.24
N LEU A 79 3.16 13.90 -13.43
CA LEU A 79 3.65 15.27 -13.46
C LEU A 79 4.46 15.52 -12.19
N MET A 80 5.79 15.60 -12.32
CA MET A 80 6.65 15.92 -11.19
C MET A 80 6.93 17.41 -11.09
N ILE A 81 6.99 17.90 -9.84
CA ILE A 81 7.50 19.22 -9.52
C ILE A 81 8.55 19.12 -8.40
N GLY A 82 9.52 20.03 -8.39
CA GLY A 82 10.58 19.98 -7.38
C GLY A 82 11.44 21.24 -7.38
N GLY A 83 12.50 21.23 -6.58
CA GLY A 83 13.41 22.37 -6.44
C GLY A 83 14.29 22.55 -7.67
N ASN A 84 15.08 21.55 -8.02
CA ASN A 84 16.11 21.62 -9.05
C ASN A 84 16.00 20.50 -10.09
N PRO A 85 16.49 20.74 -11.34
CA PRO A 85 16.43 19.75 -12.42
C PRO A 85 17.16 18.42 -12.13
N PRO A 86 18.38 18.38 -11.59
CA PRO A 86 19.12 17.12 -11.45
C PRO A 86 18.38 16.02 -10.66
N LYS A 87 17.67 16.38 -9.60
CA LYS A 87 16.87 15.43 -8.82
C LYS A 87 15.66 14.95 -9.62
N LEU A 88 14.95 15.87 -10.28
CA LEU A 88 13.80 15.53 -11.09
C LEU A 88 14.18 14.66 -12.29
N ASP A 89 15.29 14.96 -12.95
CA ASP A 89 15.81 14.19 -14.09
C ASP A 89 16.14 12.75 -13.65
N HIS A 90 16.77 12.57 -12.50
CA HIS A 90 17.06 11.24 -11.98
C HIS A 90 15.77 10.43 -11.76
N LEU A 91 14.78 11.01 -11.05
CA LEU A 91 13.50 10.35 -10.80
C LEU A 91 12.75 10.07 -12.11
N ALA A 92 12.71 11.04 -13.03
CA ALA A 92 12.05 10.90 -14.33
C ALA A 92 12.67 9.79 -15.17
N ASN A 93 14.01 9.71 -15.23
CA ASN A 93 14.73 8.69 -15.95
C ASN A 93 14.40 7.28 -15.43
N GLU A 94 14.38 7.09 -14.11
CA GLU A 94 14.01 5.81 -13.52
C GLU A 94 12.55 5.44 -13.80
N MET A 95 11.62 6.36 -13.59
CA MET A 95 10.19 6.13 -13.85
C MET A 95 9.90 5.89 -15.35
N SER A 96 10.67 6.50 -16.25
CA SER A 96 10.47 6.39 -17.71
C SER A 96 10.65 4.96 -18.23
N LYS A 97 11.38 4.11 -17.49
CA LYS A 97 11.55 2.69 -17.80
C LYS A 97 10.23 1.93 -17.85
N SER A 98 9.20 2.43 -17.17
CA SER A 98 7.82 1.90 -17.24
C SER A 98 7.10 2.18 -18.56
N GLY A 99 7.66 3.03 -19.43
CA GLY A 99 7.05 3.47 -20.69
C GLY A 99 5.84 4.39 -20.53
N LYS A 100 5.51 4.81 -19.30
CA LYS A 100 4.41 5.76 -19.05
C LYS A 100 4.81 7.19 -19.39
N PRO A 101 3.84 8.08 -19.72
CA PRO A 101 4.10 9.51 -19.89
C PRO A 101 4.53 10.14 -18.57
N ILE A 102 5.69 10.80 -18.59
CA ILE A 102 6.26 11.49 -17.42
C ILE A 102 6.76 12.85 -17.88
N ASP A 103 6.36 13.89 -17.17
CA ASP A 103 6.87 15.25 -17.35
C ASP A 103 7.29 15.82 -16.00
N SER A 104 8.28 16.70 -16.01
CA SER A 104 8.77 17.38 -14.80
C SER A 104 8.99 18.87 -15.03
N ILE A 105 8.78 19.69 -14.00
CA ILE A 105 9.04 21.12 -14.00
C ILE A 105 9.66 21.48 -12.63
N SER A 106 10.81 22.14 -12.65
CA SER A 106 11.49 22.61 -11.44
C SER A 106 11.16 24.07 -11.11
N MET A 107 11.38 24.44 -9.85
CA MET A 107 11.34 25.84 -9.41
C MET A 107 12.42 26.67 -10.11
N ASP A 108 13.60 26.10 -10.31
CA ASP A 108 14.72 26.78 -11.01
C ASP A 108 14.34 27.17 -12.45
N GLU A 109 13.60 26.33 -13.17
CA GLU A 109 13.09 26.62 -14.53
C GLU A 109 11.97 27.68 -14.55
N CYS A 110 11.48 28.05 -13.40
CA CYS A 110 10.41 29.04 -13.22
C CYS A 110 10.91 30.30 -12.48
N ASP A 111 12.22 30.56 -12.46
CA ASP A 111 12.82 31.67 -11.73
C ASP A 111 12.36 31.77 -10.26
N HIS A 112 12.15 30.60 -9.65
CA HIS A 112 11.60 30.43 -8.29
C HIS A 112 10.19 31.01 -8.09
N ASP A 113 9.46 31.30 -9.16
CA ASP A 113 8.07 31.78 -9.10
C ASP A 113 7.06 30.63 -9.06
N ALA A 114 6.39 30.47 -7.92
CA ALA A 114 5.38 29.44 -7.72
C ALA A 114 4.11 29.65 -8.59
N ILE A 115 3.84 30.87 -9.04
CA ILE A 115 2.70 31.16 -9.94
C ILE A 115 3.04 30.64 -11.35
N THR A 116 4.21 30.94 -11.85
CA THR A 116 4.73 30.43 -13.13
C THR A 116 4.80 28.90 -13.12
N LEU A 117 5.31 28.29 -12.02
CA LEU A 117 5.31 26.84 -11.84
C LEU A 117 3.88 26.28 -11.90
N THR A 118 2.91 26.91 -11.24
CA THR A 118 1.50 26.49 -11.27
C THR A 118 0.92 26.53 -12.67
N GLU A 119 1.09 27.66 -13.39
CA GLU A 119 0.57 27.83 -14.76
C GLU A 119 1.14 26.80 -15.72
N ARG A 120 2.47 26.67 -15.76
CA ARG A 120 3.14 25.70 -16.64
C ARG A 120 2.70 24.28 -16.33
N SER A 121 2.63 23.90 -15.05
CA SER A 121 2.24 22.57 -14.59
C SER A 121 0.78 22.22 -14.95
N ILE A 122 -0.16 23.16 -14.83
CA ILE A 122 -1.55 22.93 -15.23
C ILE A 122 -1.62 22.65 -16.75
N ARG A 123 -0.88 23.38 -17.58
CA ARG A 123 -0.84 23.16 -19.04
C ARG A 123 -0.27 21.78 -19.40
N VAL A 124 0.79 21.36 -18.73
CA VAL A 124 1.41 20.04 -18.94
C VAL A 124 0.49 18.94 -18.42
N GLY A 125 -0.03 19.07 -17.20
CA GLY A 125 -0.94 18.11 -16.61
C GLY A 125 -2.21 17.88 -17.42
N ALA A 126 -2.79 18.95 -17.99
CA ALA A 126 -3.94 18.85 -18.89
C ALA A 126 -3.62 18.02 -20.17
N LYS A 127 -2.42 18.15 -20.73
CA LYS A 127 -1.97 17.32 -21.87
C LYS A 127 -1.80 15.87 -21.48
N LEU A 128 -1.23 15.60 -20.30
CA LEU A 128 -1.09 14.25 -19.74
C LEU A 128 -2.45 13.61 -19.50
N LEU A 129 -3.40 14.32 -18.88
CA LEU A 129 -4.78 13.86 -18.69
C LEU A 129 -5.45 13.50 -20.03
N LEU A 130 -5.32 14.38 -21.04
CA LEU A 130 -5.85 14.08 -22.36
C LEU A 130 -5.21 12.81 -22.96
N LYS A 131 -3.92 12.59 -22.75
CA LYS A 131 -3.22 11.42 -23.25
C LYS A 131 -3.73 10.14 -22.59
N ILE A 132 -3.84 10.10 -21.25
CA ILE A 132 -4.31 8.91 -20.53
C ILE A 132 -5.82 8.67 -20.68
N SER A 133 -6.62 9.71 -20.98
CA SER A 133 -8.07 9.57 -21.21
C SER A 133 -8.40 8.71 -22.44
N LYS A 134 -7.41 8.47 -23.32
CA LYS A 134 -7.58 7.58 -24.49
C LYS A 134 -7.43 6.10 -24.15
N GLN A 135 -6.87 5.78 -22.99
CA GLN A 135 -6.73 4.39 -22.54
C GLN A 135 -8.11 3.80 -22.20
N ARG A 136 -8.27 2.52 -22.45
CA ARG A 136 -9.50 1.78 -22.16
C ARG A 136 -9.20 0.59 -21.28
N ARG A 137 -10.14 0.23 -20.41
CA ARG A 137 -10.09 -1.02 -19.66
C ARG A 137 -10.27 -2.18 -20.62
N VAL A 138 -9.52 -3.25 -20.37
CA VAL A 138 -9.62 -4.53 -21.09
C VAL A 138 -9.70 -5.66 -20.08
N SER A 139 -10.22 -6.81 -20.50
CA SER A 139 -10.29 -8.00 -19.67
C SER A 139 -8.88 -8.52 -19.34
N CYS A 140 -8.61 -8.71 -18.06
CA CYS A 140 -7.32 -9.13 -17.53
C CYS A 140 -7.49 -10.29 -16.55
N PRO A 141 -6.57 -11.26 -16.51
CA PRO A 141 -6.62 -12.37 -15.56
C PRO A 141 -6.22 -11.91 -14.15
N LEU A 142 -6.66 -12.67 -13.12
CA LEU A 142 -6.32 -12.42 -11.72
C LEU A 142 -4.80 -12.43 -11.44
N SER A 143 -4.00 -13.11 -12.28
CA SER A 143 -2.53 -13.06 -12.22
C SER A 143 -1.93 -11.65 -12.37
N LYS A 144 -2.71 -10.66 -12.74
CA LYS A 144 -2.31 -9.24 -12.81
C LYS A 144 -2.66 -8.44 -11.55
N ILE A 145 -3.30 -9.07 -10.58
CA ILE A 145 -3.55 -8.48 -9.26
C ILE A 145 -2.29 -8.60 -8.41
N PHE A 146 -1.95 -7.51 -7.74
CA PHE A 146 -0.94 -7.46 -6.70
C PHE A 146 -1.57 -6.86 -5.44
N LEU A 147 -1.84 -7.70 -4.44
CA LEU A 147 -2.47 -7.33 -3.18
C LEU A 147 -1.45 -6.82 -2.16
N GLY A 148 -1.73 -5.68 -1.52
CA GLY A 148 -1.17 -5.34 -0.22
C GLY A 148 -2.13 -5.80 0.88
N LEU A 149 -1.62 -6.47 1.91
CA LEU A 149 -2.41 -7.06 2.99
C LEU A 149 -2.08 -6.35 4.29
N GLU A 150 -3.05 -5.66 4.86
CA GLU A 150 -2.88 -4.82 6.05
C GLU A 150 -3.95 -5.09 7.10
N CYS A 151 -3.64 -4.80 8.36
CA CYS A 151 -4.64 -4.76 9.42
C CYS A 151 -4.42 -3.54 10.33
N GLY A 152 -5.47 -3.10 11.00
CA GLY A 152 -5.33 -1.97 11.92
C GLY A 152 -6.51 -1.85 12.89
N ARG A 153 -6.21 -1.50 14.15
CA ARG A 153 -7.15 -1.55 15.27
C ARG A 153 -7.80 -2.93 15.40
N SER A 154 -6.95 -3.96 15.30
CA SER A 154 -7.37 -5.36 15.38
C SER A 154 -7.99 -5.70 16.72
N ASP A 155 -8.96 -6.60 16.68
CA ASP A 155 -9.62 -7.24 17.81
C ASP A 155 -9.73 -8.76 17.54
N PRO A 156 -10.33 -9.57 18.42
CA PRO A 156 -10.49 -11.00 18.18
C PRO A 156 -11.20 -11.37 16.87
N SER A 157 -12.18 -10.56 16.41
CA SER A 157 -12.84 -10.80 15.12
C SER A 157 -11.90 -10.65 13.93
N SER A 158 -10.88 -9.79 14.05
CA SER A 158 -9.83 -9.65 13.05
C SER A 158 -9.00 -10.92 12.95
N GLY A 159 -8.49 -11.42 14.07
CA GLY A 159 -7.64 -12.61 14.11
C GLY A 159 -8.36 -13.90 13.72
N LEU A 160 -9.62 -14.05 14.14
CA LEU A 160 -10.41 -15.27 13.92
C LEU A 160 -11.09 -15.33 12.55
N VAL A 161 -11.43 -14.18 11.94
CA VAL A 161 -12.23 -14.14 10.72
C VAL A 161 -11.63 -13.24 9.65
N SER A 162 -11.48 -11.92 9.90
CA SER A 162 -11.13 -11.00 8.81
C SER A 162 -9.73 -11.25 8.24
N ASN A 163 -8.73 -11.51 9.09
CA ASN A 163 -7.37 -11.82 8.64
C ASN A 163 -7.28 -13.18 7.93
N PRO A 164 -7.86 -14.29 8.45
CA PRO A 164 -7.96 -15.53 7.70
C PRO A 164 -8.69 -15.40 6.37
N MET A 165 -9.73 -14.53 6.28
CA MET A 165 -10.41 -14.23 5.01
C MET A 165 -9.44 -13.61 3.99
N LEU A 166 -8.63 -12.63 4.41
CA LEU A 166 -7.57 -12.09 3.56
C LEU A 166 -6.60 -13.19 3.12
N GLY A 167 -6.23 -14.08 4.04
CA GLY A 167 -5.34 -15.20 3.76
C GLY A 167 -5.86 -16.13 2.66
N LEU A 168 -7.15 -16.48 2.67
CA LEU A 168 -7.78 -17.27 1.61
C LEU A 168 -7.74 -16.55 0.25
N ILE A 169 -8.00 -15.25 0.24
CA ILE A 169 -7.92 -14.45 -0.98
C ILE A 169 -6.47 -14.32 -1.47
N ALA A 170 -5.51 -14.11 -0.57
CA ALA A 170 -4.10 -14.05 -0.93
C ALA A 170 -3.64 -15.37 -1.58
N ASP A 171 -3.99 -16.51 -0.98
CA ASP A 171 -3.70 -17.82 -1.52
C ASP A 171 -4.33 -18.00 -2.92
N ARG A 172 -5.59 -17.58 -3.10
CA ARG A 172 -6.27 -17.64 -4.39
C ARG A 172 -5.57 -16.81 -5.46
N ILE A 173 -5.18 -15.58 -5.17
CA ILE A 173 -4.48 -14.70 -6.11
C ILE A 173 -3.10 -15.25 -6.46
N VAL A 174 -2.36 -15.75 -5.47
CA VAL A 174 -1.04 -16.38 -5.67
C VAL A 174 -1.16 -17.64 -6.54
N ASP A 175 -2.15 -18.48 -6.32
CA ASP A 175 -2.42 -19.69 -7.12
C ASP A 175 -2.74 -19.36 -8.58
N GLU A 176 -3.35 -18.22 -8.86
CA GLU A 176 -3.58 -17.72 -10.22
C GLU A 176 -2.34 -17.08 -10.85
N GLY A 177 -1.21 -17.03 -10.14
CA GLY A 177 0.06 -16.42 -10.58
C GLY A 177 0.16 -14.92 -10.32
N GLY A 178 -0.69 -14.38 -9.46
CA GLY A 178 -0.62 -13.00 -8.97
C GLY A 178 0.41 -12.82 -7.86
N LYS A 179 0.35 -11.66 -7.19
CA LYS A 179 1.26 -11.30 -6.10
C LYS A 179 0.47 -10.89 -4.87
N ALA A 180 1.06 -11.12 -3.69
CA ALA A 180 0.60 -10.56 -2.43
C ALA A 180 1.80 -10.12 -1.58
N VAL A 181 1.67 -9.03 -0.85
CA VAL A 181 2.67 -8.54 0.11
C VAL A 181 1.99 -8.22 1.44
N PHE A 182 2.62 -8.59 2.54
CA PHE A 182 2.24 -8.23 3.89
C PHE A 182 3.45 -7.66 4.63
N GLY A 183 3.22 -6.84 5.65
CA GLY A 183 4.26 -6.17 6.43
C GLY A 183 4.00 -6.25 7.93
N GLU A 184 4.26 -5.12 8.62
CA GLU A 184 4.04 -4.98 10.07
C GLU A 184 4.98 -5.90 10.87
N THR A 185 6.30 -5.78 10.63
CA THR A 185 7.32 -6.73 11.11
C THR A 185 7.29 -6.96 12.61
N THR A 186 7.02 -5.93 13.43
CA THR A 186 6.91 -6.10 14.90
C THR A 186 5.67 -6.90 15.30
N GLU A 187 4.70 -7.09 14.41
CA GLU A 187 3.55 -7.98 14.61
C GLU A 187 3.80 -9.42 14.14
N TRP A 188 5.04 -9.80 13.84
CA TRP A 188 5.47 -11.19 13.67
C TRP A 188 6.12 -11.74 14.93
N LEU A 189 6.52 -10.86 15.89
CA LEU A 189 7.22 -11.21 17.12
C LEU A 189 6.42 -12.23 17.95
N GLY A 190 7.08 -13.34 18.32
CA GLY A 190 6.46 -14.47 18.99
C GLY A 190 5.84 -15.52 18.03
N ALA A 191 5.57 -15.16 16.76
CA ALA A 191 5.07 -16.05 15.71
C ALA A 191 6.03 -16.16 14.49
N GLU A 192 7.18 -15.49 14.52
CA GLU A 192 8.18 -15.46 13.44
C GLU A 192 8.63 -16.85 13.00
N HIS A 193 8.72 -17.79 13.92
CA HIS A 193 9.11 -19.18 13.64
C HIS A 193 8.07 -19.92 12.77
N LEU A 194 6.81 -19.52 12.79
CA LEU A 194 5.74 -20.06 11.94
C LEU A 194 5.84 -19.48 10.52
N LEU A 195 6.12 -18.18 10.41
CA LEU A 195 6.39 -17.54 9.12
C LEU A 195 7.66 -18.10 8.47
N ALA A 196 8.75 -18.22 9.21
CA ALA A 196 10.02 -18.72 8.73
C ALA A 196 9.87 -20.10 8.08
N LYS A 197 9.12 -21.02 8.69
CA LYS A 197 8.83 -22.35 8.14
C LYS A 197 8.12 -22.32 6.76
N ARG A 198 7.54 -21.18 6.41
CA ARG A 198 6.90 -20.95 5.10
C ARG A 198 7.86 -20.30 4.08
N GLY A 199 9.09 -19.99 4.47
CA GLY A 199 10.10 -19.50 3.54
C GLY A 199 10.33 -20.48 2.38
N ALA A 200 10.30 -19.99 1.13
CA ALA A 200 10.49 -20.83 -0.04
C ALA A 200 11.92 -21.42 -0.13
N THR A 201 12.86 -20.81 0.59
CA THR A 201 14.26 -21.27 0.70
C THR A 201 14.80 -21.00 2.10
N PRO A 202 15.88 -21.70 2.52
CA PRO A 202 16.53 -21.42 3.83
C PRO A 202 16.99 -19.96 3.98
N THR A 203 17.34 -19.29 2.88
CA THR A 203 17.69 -17.86 2.89
C THR A 203 16.51 -16.98 3.25
N VAL A 204 15.31 -17.31 2.75
CA VAL A 204 14.08 -16.58 3.08
C VAL A 204 13.64 -16.86 4.52
N GLU A 205 13.78 -18.10 4.98
CA GLU A 205 13.54 -18.46 6.38
C GLU A 205 14.38 -17.60 7.32
N GLN A 206 15.69 -17.51 7.05
CA GLN A 206 16.58 -16.70 7.86
C GLN A 206 16.27 -15.21 7.76
N ALA A 207 15.96 -14.68 6.58
CA ALA A 207 15.62 -13.27 6.38
C ALA A 207 14.36 -12.84 7.16
N ILE A 208 13.39 -13.74 7.34
CA ILE A 208 12.21 -13.48 8.19
C ILE A 208 12.63 -13.31 9.65
N LEU A 209 13.47 -14.22 10.15
CA LEU A 209 13.98 -14.15 11.54
C LEU A 209 14.84 -12.90 11.75
N ASP A 210 15.71 -12.58 10.78
CA ASP A 210 16.57 -11.40 10.84
C ASP A 210 15.77 -10.09 10.85
N ALA A 211 14.66 -10.00 10.10
CA ALA A 211 13.78 -8.82 10.08
C ALA A 211 13.12 -8.58 11.46
N VAL A 212 12.68 -9.65 12.13
CA VAL A 212 12.11 -9.54 13.50
C VAL A 212 13.19 -9.13 14.49
N LEU A 213 14.36 -9.78 14.43
CA LEU A 213 15.49 -9.46 15.30
C LEU A 213 15.97 -8.01 15.13
N ASP A 214 16.00 -7.49 13.90
CA ASP A 214 16.32 -6.07 13.63
C ASP A 214 15.32 -5.15 14.30
N SER A 215 14.01 -5.42 14.15
CA SER A 215 12.94 -4.62 14.77
C SER A 215 13.03 -4.65 16.30
N GLU A 216 13.26 -5.81 16.90
CA GLU A 216 13.41 -5.96 18.35
C GLU A 216 14.67 -5.24 18.86
N THR A 217 15.79 -5.38 18.14
CA THR A 217 17.05 -4.71 18.49
C THR A 217 16.88 -3.19 18.48
N ARG A 218 16.27 -2.62 17.44
CA ARG A 218 16.00 -1.17 17.37
C ARG A 218 15.10 -0.69 18.51
N ALA A 219 14.10 -1.47 18.91
CA ALA A 219 13.24 -1.13 20.03
C ALA A 219 14.01 -1.13 21.35
N ILE A 220 14.82 -2.17 21.62
CA ILE A 220 15.66 -2.26 22.82
C ILE A 220 16.66 -1.10 22.88
N GLU A 221 17.34 -0.78 21.78
CA GLU A 221 18.28 0.34 21.70
C GLU A 221 17.60 1.70 21.94
N ALA A 222 16.32 1.83 21.54
CA ALA A 222 15.49 3.00 21.83
C ALA A 222 14.91 3.01 23.26
N GLY A 223 15.13 1.97 24.05
CA GLY A 223 14.57 1.85 25.40
C GLY A 223 13.08 1.48 25.43
N LEU A 224 12.56 0.89 24.36
CA LEU A 224 11.17 0.44 24.24
C LEU A 224 11.07 -1.07 24.51
N ASP A 225 10.06 -1.46 25.27
CA ASP A 225 9.67 -2.86 25.46
C ASP A 225 8.47 -3.19 24.57
N LEU A 226 8.73 -3.87 23.43
CA LEU A 226 7.67 -4.25 22.48
C LEU A 226 6.61 -5.15 23.12
N THR A 227 6.97 -5.97 24.11
CA THR A 227 6.01 -6.84 24.79
C THR A 227 5.04 -6.08 25.70
N GLY A 228 5.44 -4.88 26.15
CA GLY A 228 4.60 -3.98 26.95
C GLY A 228 3.81 -2.97 26.14
N GLU A 229 4.25 -2.67 24.91
CA GLU A 229 3.67 -1.65 24.04
C GLU A 229 2.75 -2.24 22.95
N ASN A 230 2.87 -3.52 22.65
CA ASN A 230 2.10 -4.21 21.61
C ASN A 230 1.56 -5.56 22.16
N PRO A 231 0.22 -5.78 22.24
CA PRO A 231 -0.87 -4.94 21.73
C PRO A 231 -1.06 -3.61 22.48
N GLY A 232 -1.39 -2.56 21.74
CA GLY A 232 -1.64 -1.25 22.33
C GLY A 232 -2.98 -1.17 23.08
N PRO A 233 -3.22 -0.09 23.86
CA PRO A 233 -4.43 0.06 24.69
C PRO A 233 -5.76 -0.18 23.95
N THR A 234 -5.83 0.22 22.69
CA THR A 234 -7.02 0.04 21.85
C THR A 234 -7.29 -1.44 21.53
N ASN A 235 -6.21 -2.21 21.28
CA ASN A 235 -6.32 -3.64 21.02
C ASN A 235 -6.75 -4.39 22.28
N ILE A 236 -6.17 -4.02 23.43
CA ILE A 236 -6.53 -4.61 24.73
C ILE A 236 -7.99 -4.30 25.07
N ALA A 237 -8.45 -3.05 24.87
CA ALA A 237 -9.84 -2.67 25.06
C ALA A 237 -10.79 -3.45 24.13
N GLY A 238 -10.28 -3.83 22.92
CA GLY A 238 -10.99 -4.69 21.97
C GLY A 238 -11.00 -6.18 22.32
N GLY A 239 -10.21 -6.61 23.33
CA GLY A 239 -10.19 -7.99 23.82
C GLY A 239 -8.95 -8.79 23.49
N LEU A 240 -7.90 -8.21 22.84
CA LEU A 240 -6.61 -8.87 22.67
C LEU A 240 -5.80 -8.87 23.97
N SER A 241 -5.02 -9.92 24.21
CA SER A 241 -4.34 -10.14 25.49
C SER A 241 -2.81 -10.04 25.40
N THR A 242 -2.18 -10.66 24.42
CA THR A 242 -0.71 -10.76 24.31
C THR A 242 -0.20 -10.44 22.90
N ILE A 243 1.11 -10.22 22.81
CA ILE A 243 1.76 -9.99 21.51
C ILE A 243 1.67 -11.23 20.62
N GLU A 244 1.80 -12.42 21.21
CA GLU A 244 1.68 -13.69 20.45
C GLU A 244 0.28 -13.87 19.88
N GLU A 245 -0.77 -13.57 20.63
CA GLU A 245 -2.15 -13.61 20.14
C GLU A 245 -2.33 -12.64 18.96
N LYS A 246 -1.86 -11.41 19.11
CA LYS A 246 -1.90 -10.41 18.05
C LYS A 246 -1.11 -10.85 16.81
N SER A 247 0.10 -11.40 17.01
CA SER A 247 0.97 -11.87 15.93
C SER A 247 0.37 -13.07 15.19
N LEU A 248 -0.20 -14.04 15.89
CA LEU A 248 -0.92 -15.16 15.27
C LEU A 248 -2.07 -14.67 14.40
N GLY A 249 -2.83 -13.69 14.89
CA GLY A 249 -3.87 -13.04 14.09
C GLY A 249 -3.32 -12.29 12.87
N ASN A 250 -2.20 -11.56 13.05
CA ASN A 250 -1.55 -10.82 11.96
C ASN A 250 -1.05 -11.75 10.84
N ILE A 251 -0.30 -12.79 11.16
CA ILE A 251 0.26 -13.70 10.14
C ILE A 251 -0.81 -14.45 9.36
N ALA A 252 -2.00 -14.64 9.94
CA ALA A 252 -3.11 -15.33 9.27
C ALA A 252 -3.55 -14.62 7.97
N LYS A 253 -3.42 -13.28 7.89
CA LYS A 253 -3.77 -12.52 6.68
C LYS A 253 -2.88 -12.85 5.47
N SER A 254 -1.69 -13.40 5.71
CA SER A 254 -0.76 -13.80 4.65
C SER A 254 -1.07 -15.17 4.02
N GLY A 255 -2.16 -15.85 4.44
CA GLY A 255 -2.53 -17.16 3.92
C GLY A 255 -1.55 -18.27 4.26
N SER A 256 -1.44 -19.24 3.36
CA SER A 256 -0.67 -20.47 3.59
C SER A 256 0.46 -20.70 2.55
N ARG A 257 0.56 -19.91 1.50
CA ARG A 257 1.52 -20.13 0.42
C ARG A 257 2.96 -19.83 0.86
N PRO A 258 3.98 -20.46 0.20
CA PRO A 258 5.38 -20.18 0.50
C PRO A 258 5.73 -18.71 0.28
N ILE A 259 6.49 -18.12 1.21
CA ILE A 259 6.99 -16.75 1.14
C ILE A 259 8.23 -16.73 0.23
N GLN A 260 8.14 -16.02 -0.89
CA GLN A 260 9.19 -16.02 -1.92
C GLN A 260 10.39 -15.13 -1.58
N SER A 261 10.17 -14.06 -0.85
CA SER A 261 11.23 -13.12 -0.42
C SER A 261 10.80 -12.29 0.77
N VAL A 262 11.78 -11.72 1.46
CA VAL A 262 11.63 -10.58 2.38
C VAL A 262 12.12 -9.34 1.65
N LEU A 263 11.23 -8.41 1.41
CA LEU A 263 11.49 -7.16 0.69
C LEU A 263 11.94 -6.07 1.67
N LYS A 264 12.82 -5.19 1.22
CA LYS A 264 13.02 -3.91 1.88
C LYS A 264 11.79 -3.02 1.69
N TYR A 265 11.69 -1.98 2.51
CA TYR A 265 10.59 -1.01 2.39
C TYR A 265 10.50 -0.43 0.97
N ALA A 266 9.29 -0.47 0.39
CA ALA A 266 8.99 0.00 -0.98
C ALA A 266 9.67 -0.80 -2.13
N GLU A 267 10.38 -1.87 -1.84
CA GLU A 267 11.01 -2.71 -2.87
C GLU A 267 9.97 -3.53 -3.64
N ALA A 268 10.07 -3.52 -4.97
CA ALA A 268 9.17 -4.29 -5.82
C ALA A 268 9.59 -5.77 -5.90
N PRO A 269 8.64 -6.73 -5.73
CA PRO A 269 8.94 -8.16 -5.83
C PRO A 269 9.29 -8.58 -7.26
N ALA A 270 10.41 -9.31 -7.41
CA ALA A 270 10.91 -9.75 -8.70
C ALA A 270 10.08 -10.88 -9.34
N THR A 271 9.36 -11.67 -8.53
CA THR A 271 8.60 -12.86 -8.97
C THR A 271 7.14 -12.78 -8.55
N PRO A 272 6.22 -13.51 -9.21
CA PRO A 272 4.90 -13.78 -8.65
C PRO A 272 5.00 -14.54 -7.32
N GLY A 273 3.93 -14.47 -6.51
CA GLY A 273 3.82 -15.20 -5.25
C GLY A 273 3.57 -14.30 -4.04
N LEU A 274 3.73 -14.88 -2.85
CA LEU A 274 3.60 -14.20 -1.58
C LEU A 274 4.95 -13.64 -1.14
N HIS A 275 4.97 -12.40 -0.67
CA HIS A 275 6.17 -11.70 -0.20
C HIS A 275 5.92 -11.08 1.18
N ALA A 276 6.94 -11.08 2.02
CA ALA A 276 6.97 -10.31 3.26
C ALA A 276 7.74 -9.00 3.00
N MET A 277 7.29 -7.87 3.55
CA MET A 277 8.04 -6.62 3.52
C MET A 277 8.45 -6.23 4.93
N HIS A 278 9.74 -5.99 5.12
CA HIS A 278 10.22 -5.43 6.39
C HIS A 278 9.74 -3.98 6.47
N ALA A 279 8.64 -3.77 7.20
CA ALA A 279 7.91 -2.50 7.26
C ALA A 279 7.42 -2.21 8.68
N ALA A 280 7.12 -0.93 8.94
CA ALA A 280 6.55 -0.49 10.19
C ALA A 280 5.16 -1.08 10.45
N THR A 281 4.75 -1.09 11.72
CA THR A 281 3.40 -1.49 12.14
C THR A 281 2.36 -0.38 11.92
N TYR A 282 2.81 0.85 11.70
CA TYR A 282 1.92 1.97 11.43
C TYR A 282 1.33 1.85 10.02
N ALA A 283 0.05 1.51 9.94
CA ALA A 283 -0.62 1.16 8.69
C ALA A 283 -0.46 2.18 7.55
N PRO A 284 -0.55 3.52 7.75
CA PRO A 284 -0.31 4.48 6.67
C PRO A 284 1.06 4.33 6.02
N GLU A 285 2.09 4.04 6.82
CA GLU A 285 3.46 3.84 6.36
C GLU A 285 3.61 2.51 5.63
N SER A 286 3.13 1.42 6.25
CA SER A 286 3.16 0.07 5.69
C SER A 286 2.46 0.03 4.31
N VAL A 287 1.23 0.52 4.24
CA VAL A 287 0.42 0.53 3.00
C VAL A 287 1.04 1.39 1.91
N SER A 288 1.66 2.54 2.26
CA SER A 288 2.40 3.35 1.29
C SER A 288 3.61 2.59 0.74
N GLY A 289 4.30 1.80 1.57
CA GLY A 289 5.36 0.88 1.14
C GLY A 289 4.86 -0.18 0.15
N PHE A 290 3.71 -0.81 0.43
CA PHE A 290 3.10 -1.79 -0.49
C PHE A 290 2.71 -1.14 -1.83
N THR A 291 2.12 0.05 -1.79
CA THR A 291 1.78 0.81 -3.00
C THR A 291 3.02 1.16 -3.81
N ALA A 292 4.08 1.61 -3.17
CA ALA A 292 5.35 1.90 -3.82
C ALA A 292 6.01 0.64 -4.40
N SER A 293 5.83 -0.53 -3.77
CA SER A 293 6.31 -1.81 -4.32
C SER A 293 5.52 -2.31 -5.55
N GLY A 294 4.41 -1.63 -5.89
CA GLY A 294 3.57 -1.91 -7.07
C GLY A 294 2.23 -2.58 -6.76
N ALA A 295 1.84 -2.74 -5.49
CA ALA A 295 0.51 -3.25 -5.16
C ALA A 295 -0.56 -2.37 -5.82
N ASN A 296 -1.50 -2.98 -6.55
CA ASN A 296 -2.56 -2.27 -7.25
C ASN A 296 -3.90 -2.27 -6.52
N LEU A 297 -4.04 -3.10 -5.48
CA LEU A 297 -5.15 -3.16 -4.54
C LEU A 297 -4.64 -3.39 -3.13
N ILE A 298 -5.27 -2.78 -2.14
CA ILE A 298 -5.02 -3.02 -0.73
C ILE A 298 -6.26 -3.68 -0.11
N LEU A 299 -6.05 -4.75 0.64
CA LEU A 299 -7.05 -5.36 1.51
C LEU A 299 -6.70 -4.99 2.96
N PHE A 300 -7.62 -4.32 3.65
CA PHE A 300 -7.36 -3.76 4.96
C PHE A 300 -8.41 -4.23 5.97
N THR A 301 -8.02 -5.08 6.91
CA THR A 301 -8.90 -5.54 7.97
C THR A 301 -8.93 -4.59 9.16
N THR A 302 -10.07 -4.49 9.82
CA THR A 302 -10.20 -3.75 11.06
C THR A 302 -11.23 -4.38 11.98
N GLY A 303 -10.89 -4.46 13.27
CA GLY A 303 -11.83 -4.88 14.30
C GLY A 303 -12.70 -3.70 14.78
N GLN A 304 -12.07 -2.61 15.15
CA GLN A 304 -12.75 -1.46 15.78
C GLN A 304 -12.99 -0.28 14.84
N GLY A 305 -12.52 -0.36 13.58
CA GLY A 305 -12.62 0.70 12.60
C GLY A 305 -11.35 1.52 12.45
N ASN A 306 -11.03 1.82 11.20
CA ASN A 306 -9.89 2.64 10.79
C ASN A 306 -10.27 3.36 9.48
N SER A 307 -10.19 4.69 9.44
CA SER A 307 -10.57 5.48 8.26
C SER A 307 -9.49 5.55 7.18
N PHE A 308 -8.21 5.35 7.53
CA PHE A 308 -7.11 5.49 6.57
C PHE A 308 -7.28 4.58 5.35
N VAL A 309 -7.11 5.14 4.16
CA VAL A 309 -7.00 4.43 2.88
C VAL A 309 -5.82 4.97 2.08
N ASN A 310 -5.30 4.17 1.16
CA ASN A 310 -4.25 4.60 0.27
C ASN A 310 -4.82 5.46 -0.88
N LEU A 311 -4.08 6.47 -1.31
CA LEU A 311 -4.52 7.40 -2.35
C LEU A 311 -4.39 6.81 -3.76
N ILE A 312 -3.35 6.02 -4.02
CA ILE A 312 -3.01 5.48 -5.34
C ILE A 312 -3.63 4.09 -5.54
N SER A 313 -3.60 3.26 -4.50
CA SER A 313 -4.10 1.88 -4.56
C SER A 313 -5.43 1.78 -3.80
N PRO A 314 -6.55 1.53 -4.49
CA PRO A 314 -7.85 1.38 -3.83
C PRO A 314 -7.74 0.43 -2.65
N THR A 315 -8.26 0.86 -1.51
CA THR A 315 -8.22 0.10 -0.26
C THR A 315 -9.61 -0.41 0.05
N ILE A 316 -9.77 -1.75 0.04
CA ILE A 316 -11.00 -2.43 0.41
C ILE A 316 -10.94 -2.72 1.91
N LYS A 317 -11.87 -2.13 2.68
CA LYS A 317 -11.96 -2.32 4.12
C LYS A 317 -12.92 -3.44 4.48
N ILE A 318 -12.43 -4.35 5.34
CA ILE A 318 -13.19 -5.50 5.81
C ILE A 318 -13.25 -5.55 7.33
N SER A 319 -14.42 -5.88 7.87
CA SER A 319 -14.62 -6.19 9.29
C SER A 319 -15.56 -7.38 9.48
N ALA A 320 -15.29 -8.17 10.52
CA ALA A 320 -16.20 -9.22 10.97
C ALA A 320 -16.89 -8.85 12.30
N ASN A 321 -16.59 -7.67 12.86
CA ASN A 321 -17.17 -7.19 14.11
C ASN A 321 -18.55 -6.56 13.86
N PRO A 322 -19.67 -7.12 14.39
CA PRO A 322 -21.03 -6.62 14.16
C PRO A 322 -21.25 -5.21 14.73
N ASP A 323 -20.61 -4.86 15.86
CA ASP A 323 -20.74 -3.52 16.45
C ASP A 323 -20.04 -2.46 15.59
N THR A 324 -18.93 -2.82 14.98
CA THR A 324 -18.19 -1.95 14.05
C THR A 324 -18.97 -1.77 12.76
N GLU A 325 -19.53 -2.84 12.20
CA GLU A 325 -20.43 -2.75 11.04
C GLU A 325 -21.60 -1.79 11.31
N ALA A 326 -22.27 -1.94 12.44
CA ALA A 326 -23.41 -1.08 12.80
C ALA A 326 -23.01 0.40 12.95
N ARG A 327 -21.77 0.68 13.43
CA ARG A 327 -21.31 2.02 13.79
C ARG A 327 -20.69 2.80 12.63
N ILE A 328 -19.94 2.13 11.73
CA ILE A 328 -19.17 2.79 10.66
C ILE A 328 -19.42 2.18 9.28
N LYS A 329 -20.68 1.90 9.00
CA LYS A 329 -21.15 1.23 7.79
C LYS A 329 -20.59 1.82 6.49
N GLU A 330 -20.49 3.16 6.40
CA GLU A 330 -19.98 3.89 5.24
C GLU A 330 -18.44 3.97 5.19
N GLN A 331 -17.73 3.22 6.03
CA GLN A 331 -16.27 3.06 5.97
C GLN A 331 -15.86 1.61 5.70
N LEU A 332 -16.79 0.69 5.57
CA LEU A 332 -16.54 -0.73 5.33
C LEU A 332 -17.07 -1.11 3.96
N ASP A 333 -16.20 -1.69 3.14
CA ASP A 333 -16.56 -2.17 1.81
C ASP A 333 -17.11 -3.61 1.86
N PHE A 334 -16.64 -4.40 2.83
CA PHE A 334 -17.09 -5.76 3.07
C PHE A 334 -17.26 -6.05 4.56
N THR A 335 -18.32 -6.78 4.90
CA THR A 335 -18.56 -7.23 6.28
C THR A 335 -18.94 -8.70 6.30
N CYS A 336 -18.52 -9.41 7.34
CA CYS A 336 -18.78 -10.84 7.51
C CYS A 336 -19.06 -11.23 8.98
N PRO A 337 -20.01 -10.55 9.67
CA PRO A 337 -20.39 -10.91 11.02
C PRO A 337 -21.07 -12.30 11.09
N ASP A 338 -21.67 -12.76 9.99
CA ASP A 338 -22.25 -14.10 9.82
C ASP A 338 -21.17 -15.21 9.91
N VAL A 339 -19.95 -14.92 9.48
CA VAL A 339 -18.81 -15.84 9.68
C VAL A 339 -18.36 -15.80 11.15
N PHE A 340 -18.32 -14.64 11.76
CA PHE A 340 -17.91 -14.50 13.16
C PHE A 340 -18.94 -15.15 14.13
N SER A 341 -20.21 -15.12 13.81
CA SER A 341 -21.26 -15.85 14.56
C SER A 341 -21.25 -17.37 14.31
N GLY A 342 -20.53 -17.84 13.30
CA GLY A 342 -20.50 -19.26 12.92
C GLY A 342 -21.71 -19.72 12.09
N GLU A 343 -22.51 -18.79 11.57
CA GLU A 343 -23.65 -19.11 10.69
C GLU A 343 -23.18 -19.52 9.29
N VAL A 344 -22.08 -18.97 8.83
CA VAL A 344 -21.46 -19.25 7.51
C VAL A 344 -20.01 -19.62 7.71
N SER A 345 -19.50 -20.59 6.95
CA SER A 345 -18.07 -20.91 6.99
C SER A 345 -17.23 -19.83 6.28
N LEU A 346 -15.96 -19.75 6.62
CA LEU A 346 -15.02 -18.81 5.99
C LEU A 346 -14.90 -19.09 4.49
N GLU A 347 -14.83 -20.38 4.11
CA GLU A 347 -14.73 -20.86 2.74
C GLU A 347 -15.98 -20.52 1.92
N ASP A 348 -17.17 -20.56 2.53
CA ASP A 348 -18.43 -20.23 1.85
C ASP A 348 -18.60 -18.69 1.69
N ALA A 349 -17.98 -17.90 2.56
CA ALA A 349 -18.00 -16.44 2.49
C ALA A 349 -16.96 -15.87 1.51
N ALA A 350 -15.82 -16.55 1.32
CA ALA A 350 -14.71 -16.07 0.50
C ALA A 350 -15.11 -15.75 -0.98
N PRO A 351 -16.00 -16.51 -1.66
CA PRO A 351 -16.45 -16.13 -3.00
C PRO A 351 -17.13 -14.76 -3.07
N ARG A 352 -17.93 -14.37 -2.07
CA ARG A 352 -18.60 -13.06 -2.01
C ARG A 352 -17.55 -11.94 -1.91
N PHE A 353 -16.49 -12.17 -1.16
CA PHE A 353 -15.41 -11.21 -1.03
C PHE A 353 -14.55 -11.11 -2.30
N LEU A 354 -14.27 -12.22 -2.97
CA LEU A 354 -13.57 -12.23 -4.25
C LEU A 354 -14.36 -11.48 -5.33
N GLU A 355 -15.68 -11.63 -5.38
CA GLU A 355 -16.56 -10.89 -6.31
C GLU A 355 -16.43 -9.37 -6.10
N LEU A 356 -16.50 -8.90 -4.85
CA LEU A 356 -16.26 -7.48 -4.55
C LEU A 356 -14.86 -7.01 -5.00
N ILE A 357 -13.81 -7.82 -4.77
CA ILE A 357 -12.45 -7.49 -5.21
C ILE A 357 -12.39 -7.33 -6.74
N ILE A 358 -13.03 -8.22 -7.49
CA ILE A 358 -13.13 -8.15 -8.95
C ILE A 358 -13.89 -6.89 -9.40
N ASP A 359 -14.97 -6.53 -8.73
CA ASP A 359 -15.74 -5.32 -9.01
C ASP A 359 -14.93 -4.05 -8.76
N VAL A 360 -14.22 -3.99 -7.62
CA VAL A 360 -13.33 -2.85 -7.32
C VAL A 360 -12.16 -2.79 -8.32
N ALA A 361 -11.56 -3.92 -8.66
CA ALA A 361 -10.53 -4.00 -9.69
C ALA A 361 -11.04 -3.54 -11.06
N SER A 362 -12.32 -3.79 -11.36
CA SER A 362 -12.99 -3.39 -12.61
C SER A 362 -13.48 -1.93 -12.60
N GLY A 363 -13.36 -1.20 -11.47
CA GLY A 363 -13.60 0.24 -11.43
C GLY A 363 -14.65 0.71 -10.44
N THR A 364 -15.35 -0.17 -9.74
CA THR A 364 -16.20 0.21 -8.62
C THR A 364 -15.33 0.91 -7.57
N LYS A 365 -15.84 2.02 -7.02
CA LYS A 365 -15.12 2.79 -6.00
C LYS A 365 -15.32 2.19 -4.61
N THR A 366 -14.28 2.22 -3.81
CA THR A 366 -14.38 1.95 -2.37
C THR A 366 -14.97 3.16 -1.63
N TRP A 367 -15.46 2.93 -0.42
CA TRP A 367 -15.92 4.02 0.44
C TRP A 367 -14.86 5.08 0.68
N GLY A 368 -13.61 4.67 0.92
CA GLY A 368 -12.51 5.61 1.10
C GLY A 368 -12.26 6.49 -0.12
N GLU A 369 -12.38 5.95 -1.34
CA GLU A 369 -12.30 6.76 -2.57
C GLU A 369 -13.50 7.73 -2.70
N VAL A 370 -14.70 7.34 -2.29
CA VAL A 370 -15.89 8.18 -2.33
C VAL A 370 -15.79 9.32 -1.31
N LEU A 371 -15.28 9.02 -0.13
CA LEU A 371 -15.11 10.00 0.97
C LEU A 371 -13.86 10.87 0.79
N GLY A 372 -12.93 10.49 -0.10
CA GLY A 372 -11.69 11.24 -0.32
C GLY A 372 -10.70 11.13 0.85
N GLU A 373 -10.68 10.01 1.56
CA GLU A 373 -9.84 9.76 2.74
C GLU A 373 -8.42 9.28 2.39
N GLY A 374 -8.05 9.25 1.11
CA GLY A 374 -6.76 8.75 0.64
C GLY A 374 -5.59 9.67 1.00
N GLU A 375 -4.52 9.08 1.53
CA GLU A 375 -3.24 9.77 1.80
C GLU A 375 -2.07 8.82 1.52
N GLU A 376 -0.88 9.40 1.27
CA GLU A 376 0.39 8.67 1.19
C GLU A 376 1.35 9.18 2.25
N VAL A 377 2.05 8.26 2.89
CA VAL A 377 3.07 8.58 3.87
C VAL A 377 4.44 8.23 3.30
N VAL A 378 5.29 9.22 3.17
CA VAL A 378 6.71 9.02 2.84
C VAL A 378 7.51 9.10 4.14
N SER A 379 7.98 7.95 4.59
CA SER A 379 8.57 7.80 5.92
C SER A 379 10.03 8.24 6.00
N ARG A 380 10.45 8.56 7.22
CA ARG A 380 11.82 8.79 7.61
C ARG A 380 12.07 8.12 8.96
N PHE A 381 13.09 7.28 9.03
CA PHE A 381 13.40 6.47 10.21
C PHE A 381 14.57 7.04 11.04
N GLY A 382 15.43 7.87 10.43
CA GLY A 382 16.59 8.45 11.05
C GLY A 382 16.57 9.96 11.19
N GLY A 383 17.68 10.51 11.66
CA GLY A 383 17.90 11.94 11.74
C GLY A 383 18.18 12.57 10.37
N SER A 384 18.18 13.91 10.32
CA SER A 384 18.63 14.69 9.16
C SER A 384 19.70 15.70 9.55
N LEU A 385 20.54 16.10 8.58
CA LEU A 385 21.53 17.16 8.73
C LEU A 385 20.92 18.53 8.47
#